data_1421822423e444b45579101f5fe1ff41
#
_entry.id   1421822423e444b45579101f5fe1ff41
#
_cell.length_a   1.000
_cell.length_b   1.000
_cell.length_c   1.000
_cell.angle_alpha   90.00
_cell.angle_beta   90.00
_cell.angle_gamma   90.00
#
_symmetry.space_group_name_H-M   'P 1'
#
loop_
_entity.id
_entity.type
_entity.pdbx_description
1 polymer ?
#
loop_
_entity_poly.entity_id
_entity_poly.type
_entity_poly.pdbx_seq_one_letter_code
_entity_poly.pdbx_strand_id
1 'polypeptide(L)'
;EDEYEEGDPEYEDEYEEEDPEYEDEHEEEDPEYEDEYEEDVPGHKEEKKQPSRKRVQESSSRRSARPKKIAYVPITDEDLDSAIVPRKHKKKHKGLKVTGIVAAMMIVSAGCAYAAVSYYYSNHFFRGTQINGLDCSGKTAYEVEQAIAGQVENYSIQVLARDQEPESISGSSINYQYASDGEILVLLKSQKPYEWIRGFFETRSYTTKENATYDKTLLQNQVKALSCAKEENQVKPENAYVALNGSEFQIVPETQGSELKVKEAYKVLDAAVAGSQTTVDLGSDPEVYVQAAVTSDSPDLQAARDAYNNYTKASITYTFGDQQVTLDGGTLKDWLEVDEKGQLIGGDDSSFKQHITD
;
A
#
# COMPACT_ATOMS: atom_id res chain seq x y z
N GLU A 1 0.22 16.69 76.41
CA GLU A 1 0.53 15.26 76.62
C GLU A 1 -0.62 14.49 76.02
N ASP A 2 -0.42 14.18 74.75
CA ASP A 2 -0.85 12.92 74.10
C ASP A 2 -0.36 12.98 72.65
N GLU A 3 0.76 12.27 72.42
CA GLU A 3 1.38 12.02 71.17
C GLU A 3 0.46 11.10 70.35
N TYR A 4 0.06 11.54 69.15
CA TYR A 4 -0.47 10.65 68.09
C TYR A 4 0.65 10.34 67.06
N GLU A 5 1.17 9.13 67.17
CA GLU A 5 2.02 8.54 66.13
C GLU A 5 1.17 8.29 64.92
N GLU A 6 1.50 8.98 63.79
CA GLU A 6 1.02 8.66 62.46
C GLU A 6 1.80 7.45 61.97
N GLY A 7 1.14 6.31 61.89
CA GLY A 7 1.64 5.11 61.22
C GLY A 7 1.36 5.20 59.74
N ASP A 8 2.43 5.29 58.95
CA ASP A 8 2.41 5.13 57.51
C ASP A 8 2.01 3.68 57.17
N PRO A 9 1.07 3.43 56.24
CA PRO A 9 0.84 2.09 55.72
C PRO A 9 1.89 1.80 54.65
N GLU A 10 2.85 0.92 55.00
CA GLU A 10 3.70 0.23 54.01
C GLU A 10 2.81 -0.61 53.09
N TYR A 11 2.73 -0.19 51.84
CA TYR A 11 2.22 -1.03 50.75
C TYR A 11 3.37 -1.93 50.30
N GLU A 12 3.35 -3.17 50.77
CA GLU A 12 4.14 -4.24 50.18
C GLU A 12 3.49 -4.66 48.86
N ASP A 13 4.08 -4.22 47.71
CA ASP A 13 3.78 -4.73 46.39
C ASP A 13 4.49 -6.09 46.22
N GLU A 14 3.82 -7.17 46.58
CA GLU A 14 4.19 -8.51 46.16
C GLU A 14 3.79 -8.69 44.66
N TYR A 15 4.73 -8.41 43.76
CA TYR A 15 4.65 -8.90 42.39
C TYR A 15 5.19 -10.31 42.38
N GLU A 16 4.31 -11.29 42.38
CA GLU A 16 4.65 -12.67 41.97
C GLU A 16 4.94 -12.65 40.47
N GLU A 17 6.22 -12.71 40.11
CA GLU A 17 6.69 -13.02 38.74
C GLU A 17 6.39 -14.50 38.46
N GLU A 18 5.25 -14.81 37.86
CA GLU A 18 5.04 -16.11 37.23
C GLU A 18 5.80 -16.11 35.89
N ASP A 19 6.98 -16.72 35.90
CA ASP A 19 7.73 -17.13 34.71
C ASP A 19 6.91 -18.20 33.97
N PRO A 20 6.52 -18.03 32.71
CA PRO A 20 5.99 -19.13 31.95
C PRO A 20 7.16 -20.05 31.52
N GLU A 21 7.23 -21.24 32.09
CA GLU A 21 8.03 -22.35 31.61
C GLU A 21 7.63 -22.62 30.14
N TYR A 22 8.49 -22.22 29.21
CA TYR A 22 8.44 -22.70 27.83
C TYR A 22 9.02 -24.11 27.79
N GLU A 23 8.17 -25.11 27.74
CA GLU A 23 8.57 -26.46 27.35
C GLU A 23 8.91 -26.43 25.84
N ASP A 24 10.21 -26.42 25.54
CA ASP A 24 10.77 -26.69 24.23
C ASP A 24 10.63 -28.21 23.93
N GLU A 25 9.50 -28.59 23.35
CA GLU A 25 9.40 -29.88 22.63
C GLU A 25 9.40 -29.58 21.12
N HIS A 26 10.57 -29.24 20.58
CA HIS A 26 10.85 -29.39 19.16
C HIS A 26 11.43 -30.77 18.90
N GLU A 27 10.57 -31.71 18.59
CA GLU A 27 10.98 -32.91 17.81
C GLU A 27 11.24 -32.39 16.38
N GLU A 28 12.53 -32.26 16.04
CA GLU A 28 13.02 -32.09 14.68
C GLU A 28 12.77 -33.38 13.89
N GLU A 29 11.63 -33.48 13.21
CA GLU A 29 11.48 -34.39 12.09
C GLU A 29 12.07 -33.72 10.84
N ASP A 30 13.32 -34.06 10.56
CA ASP A 30 14.01 -33.80 9.30
C ASP A 30 13.28 -34.58 8.18
N PRO A 31 12.72 -33.94 7.14
CA PRO A 31 12.33 -34.66 5.96
C PRO A 31 13.58 -34.98 5.15
N GLU A 32 13.96 -36.26 5.13
CA GLU A 32 14.91 -36.83 4.17
C GLU A 32 14.41 -36.49 2.74
N TYR A 33 15.04 -35.50 2.13
CA TYR A 33 14.97 -35.32 0.69
C TYR A 33 15.97 -36.32 0.06
N GLU A 34 15.45 -37.39 -0.46
CA GLU A 34 16.19 -38.26 -1.37
C GLU A 34 16.36 -37.48 -2.70
N ASP A 35 17.55 -36.90 -2.88
CA ASP A 35 18.01 -36.37 -4.16
C ASP A 35 18.40 -37.54 -5.07
N GLU A 36 17.46 -38.10 -5.81
CA GLU A 36 17.75 -38.88 -7.00
C GLU A 36 18.04 -37.91 -8.19
N TYR A 37 19.26 -37.39 -8.23
CA TYR A 37 19.79 -36.84 -9.47
C TYR A 37 20.52 -37.95 -10.21
N GLU A 38 19.87 -38.63 -11.14
CA GLU A 38 20.54 -39.39 -12.19
C GLU A 38 21.28 -38.42 -13.11
N GLU A 39 22.58 -38.29 -12.87
CA GLU A 39 23.52 -37.69 -13.83
C GLU A 39 23.73 -38.66 -14.99
N ASP A 40 22.97 -38.53 -16.07
CA ASP A 40 23.34 -39.07 -17.37
C ASP A 40 24.33 -38.10 -18.05
N VAL A 41 25.62 -38.36 -17.78
CA VAL A 41 26.72 -37.75 -18.54
C VAL A 41 27.07 -38.71 -19.67
N PRO A 42 26.81 -38.37 -20.96
CA PRO A 42 27.35 -39.17 -22.06
C PRO A 42 28.83 -38.87 -22.22
N GLY A 43 29.65 -39.83 -21.81
CA GLY A 43 31.09 -39.77 -21.98
C GLY A 43 31.48 -39.67 -23.46
N HIS A 44 32.36 -38.73 -23.75
CA HIS A 44 33.18 -38.71 -24.96
C HIS A 44 33.97 -39.98 -25.12
N LYS A 45 33.69 -40.75 -26.17
CA LYS A 45 34.64 -41.63 -26.83
C LYS A 45 34.70 -41.30 -28.30
N GLU A 46 35.76 -40.59 -28.69
CA GLU A 46 36.25 -40.54 -30.05
C GLU A 46 36.60 -41.94 -30.53
N GLU A 47 35.92 -42.47 -31.51
CA GLU A 47 36.43 -43.56 -32.32
C GLU A 47 36.23 -43.20 -33.80
N LYS A 48 37.35 -42.76 -34.41
CA LYS A 48 37.52 -42.57 -35.84
C LYS A 48 37.29 -43.91 -36.53
N LYS A 49 36.22 -44.10 -37.28
CA LYS A 49 36.09 -45.12 -38.32
C LYS A 49 35.87 -44.46 -39.65
N GLN A 50 36.94 -44.60 -40.50
CA GLN A 50 36.91 -44.28 -41.91
C GLN A 50 35.86 -45.13 -42.65
N PRO A 51 35.14 -44.58 -43.65
CA PRO A 51 34.28 -45.41 -44.51
C PRO A 51 35.12 -46.16 -45.55
N SER A 52 35.10 -47.46 -45.52
CA SER A 52 35.65 -48.34 -46.55
C SER A 52 34.96 -48.15 -47.91
N ARG A 53 35.76 -47.78 -48.90
CA ARG A 53 35.40 -47.76 -50.31
C ARG A 53 35.03 -49.20 -50.75
N LYS A 54 33.78 -49.48 -51.05
CA LYS A 54 33.38 -50.63 -51.84
C LYS A 54 33.60 -50.32 -53.30
N ARG A 55 34.60 -51.02 -53.86
CA ARG A 55 35.01 -51.11 -55.29
C ARG A 55 33.89 -51.82 -56.03
N VAL A 56 33.23 -51.10 -56.93
CA VAL A 56 32.31 -51.73 -57.87
C VAL A 56 33.15 -52.33 -59.04
N GLN A 57 33.09 -53.64 -59.21
CA GLN A 57 33.67 -54.33 -60.30
C GLN A 57 32.88 -54.05 -61.63
N GLU A 58 33.57 -53.48 -62.54
CA GLU A 58 33.19 -53.49 -63.97
C GLU A 58 33.17 -54.93 -64.49
N SER A 59 32.02 -55.43 -64.90
CA SER A 59 31.94 -56.57 -65.80
C SER A 59 31.59 -56.12 -67.20
N SER A 60 32.60 -56.07 -68.05
CA SER A 60 32.48 -55.84 -69.46
C SER A 60 31.85 -57.07 -70.12
N SER A 61 30.73 -56.93 -70.72
CA SER A 61 30.22 -57.88 -71.76
C SER A 61 29.89 -57.11 -73.04
N ARG A 62 30.89 -57.07 -73.89
CA ARG A 62 30.72 -56.65 -75.28
C ARG A 62 29.92 -57.74 -76.04
N ARG A 63 28.69 -57.42 -76.44
CA ARG A 63 28.04 -58.10 -77.54
C ARG A 63 27.86 -57.13 -78.73
N SER A 64 28.66 -57.35 -79.72
CA SER A 64 28.62 -56.82 -81.06
C SER A 64 27.25 -57.12 -81.72
N ALA A 65 26.46 -56.11 -81.98
CA ALA A 65 25.29 -56.23 -82.85
C ALA A 65 25.58 -55.55 -84.21
N ARG A 66 25.61 -56.36 -85.24
CA ARG A 66 25.73 -55.92 -86.61
C ARG A 66 24.69 -54.87 -86.97
N PRO A 67 25.03 -53.86 -87.81
CA PRO A 67 24.07 -52.88 -88.33
C PRO A 67 23.11 -53.54 -89.33
N LYS A 68 21.85 -53.50 -89.09
CA LYS A 68 20.80 -53.81 -90.04
C LYS A 68 20.79 -52.70 -91.12
N LYS A 69 20.91 -53.12 -92.36
CA LYS A 69 20.74 -52.25 -93.53
C LYS A 69 19.35 -51.63 -93.55
N ILE A 70 19.29 -50.31 -93.46
CA ILE A 70 18.06 -49.56 -93.69
C ILE A 70 17.77 -49.52 -95.12
N ALA A 71 16.67 -50.14 -95.56
CA ALA A 71 16.16 -50.02 -96.90
C ALA A 71 15.62 -48.61 -97.11
N TYR A 72 16.10 -47.97 -98.12
CA TYR A 72 15.61 -46.66 -98.57
C TYR A 72 14.21 -46.86 -99.18
N VAL A 73 13.22 -46.21 -98.61
CA VAL A 73 11.87 -46.12 -99.16
C VAL A 73 11.73 -44.66 -99.61
N PRO A 74 11.48 -44.43 -100.89
CA PRO A 74 11.29 -43.06 -101.40
C PRO A 74 9.99 -42.49 -100.83
N ILE A 75 10.10 -41.31 -100.24
CA ILE A 75 8.97 -40.54 -99.71
C ILE A 75 8.26 -39.91 -100.91
N THR A 76 6.98 -40.18 -101.05
CA THR A 76 6.11 -39.52 -102.01
C THR A 76 5.55 -38.23 -101.50
N ASP A 77 5.20 -37.24 -102.37
CA ASP A 77 4.73 -35.93 -101.92
C ASP A 77 3.45 -35.96 -101.09
N GLU A 78 2.72 -37.04 -101.02
CA GLU A 78 1.54 -37.21 -100.15
C GLU A 78 1.91 -37.45 -98.66
N ASP A 79 3.15 -37.88 -98.38
CA ASP A 79 3.61 -38.11 -97.02
C ASP A 79 4.07 -36.82 -96.31
N LEU A 80 4.24 -35.72 -97.06
CA LEU A 80 4.69 -34.44 -96.48
C LEU A 80 3.57 -33.63 -95.82
N ASP A 81 2.33 -33.82 -96.24
CA ASP A 81 1.21 -33.01 -95.65
C ASP A 81 0.66 -33.55 -94.34
N SER A 82 1.00 -34.79 -93.98
CA SER A 82 0.55 -35.41 -92.72
C SER A 82 1.52 -35.23 -91.56
N ALA A 83 2.69 -34.62 -91.75
CA ALA A 83 3.76 -34.52 -90.75
C ALA A 83 3.75 -33.21 -89.88
N ILE A 84 2.86 -32.27 -90.14
CA ILE A 84 2.78 -31.02 -89.39
C ILE A 84 1.66 -31.11 -88.35
N VAL A 85 1.83 -31.95 -87.32
CA VAL A 85 1.07 -31.85 -86.10
C VAL A 85 1.83 -30.91 -85.18
N PRO A 86 1.27 -29.73 -84.82
CA PRO A 86 1.95 -28.86 -83.89
C PRO A 86 2.00 -29.55 -82.52
N ARG A 87 3.19 -29.99 -82.09
CA ARG A 87 3.41 -30.46 -80.77
C ARG A 87 3.10 -29.34 -79.81
N LYS A 88 1.94 -29.36 -79.10
CA LYS A 88 1.63 -28.52 -77.96
C LYS A 88 2.71 -28.76 -76.88
N HIS A 89 3.67 -27.84 -76.84
CA HIS A 89 4.60 -27.80 -75.71
C HIS A 89 3.78 -27.57 -74.46
N LYS A 90 3.55 -28.61 -73.60
CA LYS A 90 3.09 -28.48 -72.25
C LYS A 90 4.16 -27.66 -71.54
N LYS A 91 3.89 -26.33 -71.33
CA LYS A 91 4.68 -25.47 -70.51
C LYS A 91 4.66 -26.14 -69.14
N LYS A 92 5.74 -26.81 -68.74
CA LYS A 92 5.93 -27.35 -67.40
C LYS A 92 5.91 -26.14 -66.45
N HIS A 93 4.87 -26.02 -65.63
CA HIS A 93 4.70 -24.99 -64.59
C HIS A 93 5.76 -25.20 -63.52
N LYS A 94 7.05 -25.06 -63.86
CA LYS A 94 8.15 -25.08 -62.84
C LYS A 94 8.07 -23.89 -61.95
N GLY A 95 7.58 -22.73 -62.42
CA GLY A 95 7.38 -21.53 -61.61
C GLY A 95 6.37 -21.73 -60.47
N LEU A 96 5.24 -22.42 -60.70
CA LEU A 96 4.21 -22.63 -59.72
C LEU A 96 4.71 -23.49 -58.54
N LYS A 97 5.60 -24.46 -58.79
CA LYS A 97 6.21 -25.29 -57.74
C LYS A 97 7.23 -24.49 -56.89
N VAL A 98 8.03 -23.64 -57.52
CA VAL A 98 9.00 -22.77 -56.85
C VAL A 98 8.27 -21.73 -56.01
N THR A 99 7.21 -21.09 -56.52
CA THR A 99 6.40 -20.15 -55.78
C THR A 99 5.74 -20.80 -54.56
N GLY A 100 5.24 -22.05 -54.69
CA GLY A 100 4.68 -22.81 -53.56
C GLY A 100 5.71 -23.13 -52.48
N ILE A 101 6.95 -23.48 -52.88
CA ILE A 101 8.03 -23.74 -51.89
C ILE A 101 8.44 -22.45 -51.15
N VAL A 102 8.56 -21.32 -51.88
CA VAL A 102 8.89 -20.03 -51.25
C VAL A 102 7.77 -19.60 -50.32
N ALA A 103 6.51 -19.74 -50.71
CA ALA A 103 5.38 -19.44 -49.81
C ALA A 103 5.37 -20.34 -48.56
N ALA A 104 5.65 -21.63 -48.71
CA ALA A 104 5.76 -22.55 -47.57
C ALA A 104 6.91 -22.16 -46.63
N MET A 105 8.07 -21.78 -47.16
CA MET A 105 9.20 -21.31 -46.37
C MET A 105 8.86 -20.02 -45.61
N MET A 106 8.14 -19.07 -46.24
CA MET A 106 7.69 -17.85 -45.54
C MET A 106 6.70 -18.15 -44.41
N ILE A 107 5.77 -19.09 -44.62
CA ILE A 107 4.81 -19.49 -43.59
C ILE A 107 5.56 -20.15 -42.41
N VAL A 108 6.50 -21.03 -42.67
CA VAL A 108 7.30 -21.69 -41.61
C VAL A 108 8.14 -20.66 -40.87
N SER A 109 8.82 -19.74 -41.57
CA SER A 109 9.62 -18.70 -40.93
C SER A 109 8.76 -17.76 -40.09
N ALA A 110 7.59 -17.37 -40.57
CA ALA A 110 6.62 -16.57 -39.80
C ALA A 110 6.11 -17.31 -38.54
N GLY A 111 5.84 -18.63 -38.69
CA GLY A 111 5.45 -19.48 -37.56
C GLY A 111 6.55 -19.60 -36.50
N CYS A 112 7.82 -19.79 -36.95
CA CYS A 112 8.95 -19.81 -36.01
C CYS A 112 9.15 -18.46 -35.30
N ALA A 113 9.04 -17.36 -36.03
CA ALA A 113 9.12 -16.01 -35.46
C ALA A 113 7.99 -15.77 -34.41
N TYR A 114 6.75 -16.16 -34.76
CA TYR A 114 5.62 -16.08 -33.84
C TYR A 114 5.83 -16.90 -32.56
N ALA A 115 6.32 -18.13 -32.71
CA ALA A 115 6.62 -19.01 -31.58
C ALA A 115 7.73 -18.42 -30.68
N ALA A 116 8.78 -17.87 -31.28
CA ALA A 116 9.88 -17.23 -30.56
C ALA A 116 9.42 -16.02 -29.74
N VAL A 117 8.57 -15.17 -30.35
CA VAL A 117 7.98 -14.02 -29.64
C VAL A 117 7.01 -14.48 -28.54
N SER A 118 6.22 -15.53 -28.80
CA SER A 118 5.35 -16.12 -27.78
C SER A 118 6.16 -16.66 -26.60
N TYR A 119 7.31 -17.32 -26.86
CA TYR A 119 8.22 -17.79 -25.83
C TYR A 119 8.82 -16.61 -25.01
N TYR A 120 9.21 -15.52 -25.66
CA TYR A 120 9.66 -14.31 -24.97
C TYR A 120 8.61 -13.81 -23.98
N TYR A 121 7.34 -13.68 -24.40
CA TYR A 121 6.25 -13.23 -23.56
C TYR A 121 5.76 -14.27 -22.53
N SER A 122 6.34 -15.44 -22.46
CA SER A 122 6.08 -16.36 -21.34
C SER A 122 6.70 -15.88 -20.04
N ASN A 123 7.74 -15.03 -20.11
CA ASN A 123 8.46 -14.48 -18.97
C ASN A 123 8.49 -12.94 -18.94
N HIS A 124 7.83 -12.28 -19.89
CA HIS A 124 7.75 -10.82 -19.98
C HIS A 124 6.30 -10.36 -20.14
N PHE A 125 5.98 -9.24 -19.55
CA PHE A 125 4.68 -8.62 -19.70
C PHE A 125 4.48 -8.11 -21.14
N PHE A 126 3.23 -8.17 -21.63
CA PHE A 126 2.88 -7.64 -22.93
C PHE A 126 3.13 -6.14 -23.01
N ARG A 127 3.35 -5.65 -24.22
CA ARG A 127 3.38 -4.22 -24.47
C ARG A 127 2.04 -3.60 -24.08
N GLY A 128 2.07 -2.40 -23.46
CA GLY A 128 0.89 -1.70 -22.97
C GLY A 128 0.36 -2.24 -21.63
N THR A 129 1.12 -3.10 -20.92
CA THR A 129 0.77 -3.52 -19.57
C THR A 129 1.21 -2.47 -18.56
N GLN A 130 0.28 -2.06 -17.71
CA GLN A 130 0.52 -1.17 -16.58
C GLN A 130 0.09 -1.86 -15.28
N ILE A 131 0.89 -1.70 -14.23
CA ILE A 131 0.59 -2.20 -12.87
C ILE A 131 0.77 -1.03 -11.91
N ASN A 132 -0.26 -0.66 -11.17
CA ASN A 132 -0.30 0.51 -10.30
C ASN A 132 0.16 1.81 -11.01
N GLY A 133 -0.17 1.94 -12.32
CA GLY A 133 0.26 3.07 -13.13
C GLY A 133 1.70 3.00 -13.66
N LEU A 134 2.49 2.01 -13.25
CA LEU A 134 3.85 1.77 -13.75
C LEU A 134 3.80 1.04 -15.08
N ASP A 135 4.55 1.53 -16.09
CA ASP A 135 4.71 0.81 -17.36
C ASP A 135 5.59 -0.43 -17.18
N CYS A 136 4.97 -1.59 -17.35
CA CYS A 136 5.58 -2.90 -17.24
C CYS A 136 5.85 -3.55 -18.61
N SER A 137 5.69 -2.82 -19.72
CA SER A 137 5.85 -3.33 -21.07
C SER A 137 7.21 -3.99 -21.28
N GLY A 138 7.21 -5.28 -21.63
CA GLY A 138 8.43 -6.04 -21.91
C GLY A 138 9.34 -6.31 -20.72
N LYS A 139 8.88 -6.04 -19.51
CA LYS A 139 9.60 -6.35 -18.26
C LYS A 139 9.26 -7.74 -17.76
N THR A 140 10.20 -8.35 -17.06
CA THR A 140 9.98 -9.59 -16.28
C THR A 140 9.26 -9.25 -14.97
N ALA A 141 8.71 -10.27 -14.30
CA ALA A 141 8.12 -10.07 -12.96
C ALA A 141 9.13 -9.46 -11.98
N TYR A 142 10.37 -9.93 -11.99
CA TYR A 142 11.45 -9.43 -11.15
C TYR A 142 11.75 -7.93 -11.40
N GLU A 143 11.85 -7.53 -12.68
CA GLU A 143 12.10 -6.11 -13.02
C GLU A 143 10.93 -5.20 -12.62
N VAL A 144 9.70 -5.70 -12.65
CA VAL A 144 8.53 -4.98 -12.16
C VAL A 144 8.59 -4.83 -10.65
N GLU A 145 8.87 -5.91 -9.92
CA GLU A 145 9.01 -5.87 -8.46
C GLU A 145 10.13 -4.91 -8.03
N GLN A 146 11.27 -4.92 -8.71
CA GLN A 146 12.36 -3.96 -8.45
C GLN A 146 11.95 -2.51 -8.72
N ALA A 147 11.16 -2.28 -9.76
CA ALA A 147 10.67 -0.93 -10.05
C ALA A 147 9.64 -0.45 -9.01
N ILE A 148 8.78 -1.34 -8.50
CA ILE A 148 7.86 -1.04 -7.40
C ILE A 148 8.67 -0.80 -6.11
N ALA A 149 9.65 -1.65 -5.80
CA ALA A 149 10.53 -1.49 -4.64
C ALA A 149 11.24 -0.13 -4.65
N GLY A 150 11.73 0.32 -5.81
CA GLY A 150 12.35 1.62 -5.94
C GLY A 150 11.39 2.81 -5.72
N GLN A 151 10.09 2.65 -5.96
CA GLN A 151 9.09 3.65 -5.59
C GLN A 151 8.87 3.68 -4.08
N VAL A 152 8.84 2.50 -3.45
CA VAL A 152 8.65 2.32 -2.01
C VAL A 152 9.82 2.90 -1.20
N GLU A 153 11.06 2.85 -1.71
CA GLU A 153 12.24 3.46 -1.06
C GLU A 153 12.09 4.97 -0.84
N ASN A 154 11.32 5.66 -1.68
CA ASN A 154 11.05 7.09 -1.57
C ASN A 154 9.80 7.41 -0.76
N TYR A 155 9.20 6.42 -0.11
CA TYR A 155 8.02 6.63 0.71
C TYR A 155 8.28 7.64 1.82
N SER A 156 7.32 8.52 2.02
CA SER A 156 7.29 9.48 3.12
C SER A 156 5.84 9.79 3.44
N ILE A 157 5.50 9.84 4.72
CA ILE A 157 4.20 10.26 5.18
C ILE A 157 4.28 11.63 5.84
N GLN A 158 3.46 12.57 5.36
CA GLN A 158 3.31 13.88 5.96
C GLN A 158 2.26 13.83 7.07
N VAL A 159 2.61 14.32 8.23
CA VAL A 159 1.77 14.38 9.42
C VAL A 159 1.33 15.83 9.64
N LEU A 160 0.02 16.05 9.62
CA LEU A 160 -0.59 17.34 9.93
C LEU A 160 -1.12 17.25 11.37
N ALA A 161 -0.68 18.13 12.24
CA ALA A 161 -1.11 18.20 13.62
C ALA A 161 -1.71 19.57 13.95
N ARG A 162 -2.50 19.64 15.01
CA ARG A 162 -3.13 20.89 15.45
C ARG A 162 -2.08 21.89 15.88
N ASP A 163 -2.19 23.10 15.37
CA ASP A 163 -1.34 24.27 15.72
C ASP A 163 0.18 24.04 15.51
N GLN A 164 0.53 23.10 14.63
CA GLN A 164 1.92 22.77 14.30
C GLN A 164 2.14 22.82 12.78
N GLU A 165 3.37 23.10 12.39
CA GLU A 165 3.77 22.94 10.99
C GLU A 165 3.80 21.46 10.60
N PRO A 166 3.49 21.13 9.34
CA PRO A 166 3.53 19.76 8.85
C PRO A 166 4.91 19.13 8.99
N GLU A 167 4.98 17.95 9.58
CA GLU A 167 6.21 17.16 9.67
C GLU A 167 6.14 15.90 8.81
N SER A 168 7.28 15.34 8.45
CA SER A 168 7.34 14.16 7.60
C SER A 168 8.15 13.04 8.26
N ILE A 169 7.60 11.82 8.21
CA ILE A 169 8.30 10.60 8.58
C ILE A 169 8.74 9.93 7.29
N SER A 170 10.06 9.78 7.08
CA SER A 170 10.59 9.09 5.90
C SER A 170 10.45 7.57 6.04
N GLY A 171 10.20 6.87 4.94
CA GLY A 171 10.15 5.42 4.93
C GLY A 171 11.45 4.77 5.42
N SER A 172 12.59 5.35 5.09
CA SER A 172 13.89 4.87 5.56
C SER A 172 14.06 4.91 7.09
N SER A 173 13.39 5.85 7.79
CA SER A 173 13.45 5.94 9.25
C SER A 173 12.65 4.87 9.97
N ILE A 174 11.77 4.17 9.26
CA ILE A 174 10.91 3.12 9.79
C ILE A 174 11.13 1.76 9.09
N ASN A 175 12.22 1.62 8.31
CA ASN A 175 12.50 0.44 7.49
C ASN A 175 11.32 0.04 6.59
N TYR A 176 10.70 1.03 5.93
CA TYR A 176 9.60 0.79 5.01
C TYR A 176 10.14 0.17 3.73
N GLN A 177 9.74 -1.06 3.44
CA GLN A 177 10.28 -1.85 2.33
C GLN A 177 9.15 -2.58 1.60
N TYR A 178 9.31 -2.73 0.28
CA TYR A 178 8.44 -3.57 -0.50
C TYR A 178 8.58 -5.04 -0.08
N ALA A 179 7.46 -5.70 0.17
CA ALA A 179 7.40 -7.14 0.44
C ALA A 179 6.71 -7.82 -0.74
N SER A 180 7.48 -8.61 -1.52
CA SER A 180 6.90 -9.41 -2.60
C SER A 180 6.02 -10.51 -2.01
N ASP A 181 4.78 -10.60 -2.47
CA ASP A 181 3.84 -11.69 -2.18
C ASP A 181 3.67 -12.65 -3.37
N GLY A 182 4.45 -12.42 -4.44
CA GLY A 182 4.39 -13.19 -5.67
C GLY A 182 3.19 -12.84 -6.58
N GLU A 183 2.35 -11.86 -6.23
CA GLU A 183 1.18 -11.47 -7.03
C GLU A 183 1.60 -11.05 -8.45
N ILE A 184 2.71 -10.33 -8.59
CA ILE A 184 3.27 -9.91 -9.88
C ILE A 184 3.60 -11.12 -10.77
N LEU A 185 4.20 -12.17 -10.18
CA LEU A 185 4.49 -13.39 -10.91
C LEU A 185 3.22 -14.15 -11.31
N VAL A 186 2.24 -14.21 -10.42
CA VAL A 186 0.93 -14.81 -10.70
C VAL A 186 0.24 -14.05 -11.84
N LEU A 187 0.30 -12.72 -11.82
CA LEU A 187 -0.25 -11.88 -12.88
C LEU A 187 0.43 -12.14 -14.22
N LEU A 188 1.77 -12.22 -14.26
CA LEU A 188 2.52 -12.58 -15.45
C LEU A 188 2.12 -13.96 -15.99
N LYS A 189 1.99 -14.96 -15.12
CA LYS A 189 1.60 -16.32 -15.53
C LYS A 189 0.15 -16.44 -15.97
N SER A 190 -0.70 -15.50 -15.61
CA SER A 190 -2.10 -15.46 -16.05
C SER A 190 -2.26 -15.02 -17.50
N GLN A 191 -1.27 -14.31 -18.05
CA GLN A 191 -1.30 -13.91 -19.47
C GLN A 191 -1.06 -15.14 -20.36
N LYS A 192 -1.70 -15.14 -21.53
CA LYS A 192 -1.56 -16.19 -22.54
C LYS A 192 -0.51 -15.78 -23.57
N PRO A 193 0.73 -16.32 -23.53
CA PRO A 193 1.85 -15.81 -24.32
C PRO A 193 1.57 -15.73 -25.83
N TYR A 194 0.72 -16.62 -26.36
CA TYR A 194 0.34 -16.62 -27.77
C TYR A 194 -0.59 -15.47 -28.15
N GLU A 195 -1.16 -14.72 -27.21
CA GLU A 195 -2.00 -13.54 -27.49
C GLU A 195 -1.19 -12.23 -27.55
N TRP A 196 0.14 -12.29 -27.61
CA TRP A 196 1.03 -11.13 -27.55
C TRP A 196 0.71 -10.02 -28.56
N ILE A 197 0.15 -10.39 -29.73
CA ILE A 197 -0.26 -9.42 -30.77
C ILE A 197 -1.28 -8.43 -30.21
N ARG A 198 -2.17 -8.84 -29.29
CA ARG A 198 -3.16 -7.96 -28.69
C ARG A 198 -2.53 -6.81 -27.89
N GLY A 199 -1.35 -7.02 -27.31
CA GLY A 199 -0.61 -5.99 -26.59
C GLY A 199 -0.20 -4.78 -27.43
N PHE A 200 -0.29 -4.85 -28.76
CA PHE A 200 -0.08 -3.69 -29.62
C PHE A 200 -1.33 -2.83 -29.82
N PHE A 201 -2.49 -3.32 -29.46
CA PHE A 201 -3.79 -2.68 -29.71
C PHE A 201 -4.56 -2.40 -28.41
N GLU A 202 -4.21 -3.07 -27.32
CA GLU A 202 -4.91 -3.01 -26.04
C GLU A 202 -3.93 -2.61 -24.93
N THR A 203 -4.31 -1.61 -24.14
CA THR A 203 -3.63 -1.31 -22.88
C THR A 203 -4.29 -2.12 -21.77
N ARG A 204 -3.50 -2.78 -20.93
CA ARG A 204 -3.97 -3.57 -19.79
C ARG A 204 -3.48 -2.93 -18.51
N SER A 205 -4.40 -2.47 -17.71
CA SER A 205 -4.10 -1.88 -16.40
C SER A 205 -4.53 -2.83 -15.30
N TYR A 206 -3.62 -3.09 -14.38
CA TYR A 206 -3.85 -3.89 -13.19
C TYR A 206 -3.56 -3.05 -11.97
N THR A 207 -4.31 -3.32 -10.90
CA THR A 207 -4.04 -2.77 -9.57
C THR A 207 -3.75 -3.93 -8.65
N THR A 208 -2.56 -3.94 -8.08
CA THR A 208 -2.14 -4.89 -7.05
C THR A 208 -2.05 -4.15 -5.72
N LYS A 209 -2.13 -4.89 -4.62
CA LYS A 209 -1.86 -4.29 -3.31
C LYS A 209 -0.38 -3.94 -3.23
N GLU A 210 -0.10 -2.74 -2.76
CA GLU A 210 1.27 -2.37 -2.42
C GLU A 210 1.59 -3.01 -1.07
N ASN A 211 2.14 -4.22 -1.12
CA ASN A 211 2.56 -4.90 0.08
C ASN A 211 3.90 -4.31 0.52
N ALA A 212 3.83 -3.50 1.56
CA ALA A 212 5.01 -2.97 2.22
C ALA A 212 5.07 -3.47 3.66
N THR A 213 6.28 -3.67 4.16
CA THR A 213 6.55 -3.98 5.55
C THR A 213 7.36 -2.83 6.16
N TYR A 214 7.19 -2.60 7.46
CA TYR A 214 7.93 -1.59 8.20
C TYR A 214 8.09 -2.03 9.66
N ASP A 215 9.05 -1.41 10.34
CA ASP A 215 9.29 -1.66 11.76
C ASP A 215 8.37 -0.79 12.61
N LYS A 216 7.44 -1.44 13.31
CA LYS A 216 6.47 -0.79 14.19
C LYS A 216 7.11 -0.08 15.37
N THR A 217 8.24 -0.60 15.87
CA THR A 217 8.98 0.02 16.97
C THR A 217 9.65 1.31 16.52
N LEU A 218 10.26 1.29 15.33
CA LEU A 218 10.82 2.50 14.74
C LEU A 218 9.73 3.53 14.45
N LEU A 219 8.58 3.12 13.90
CA LEU A 219 7.44 4.03 13.71
C LEU A 219 7.00 4.65 15.02
N GLN A 220 6.86 3.85 16.10
CA GLN A 220 6.49 4.38 17.40
C GLN A 220 7.50 5.41 17.94
N ASN A 221 8.79 5.17 17.71
CA ASN A 221 9.83 6.11 18.09
C ASN A 221 9.76 7.41 17.28
N GLN A 222 9.48 7.32 15.97
CA GLN A 222 9.28 8.50 15.12
C GLN A 222 8.06 9.32 15.57
N VAL A 223 6.94 8.66 15.91
CA VAL A 223 5.76 9.36 16.43
C VAL A 223 6.06 10.10 17.74
N LYS A 224 6.81 9.50 18.65
CA LYS A 224 7.26 10.17 19.89
C LYS A 224 8.22 11.34 19.64
N ALA A 225 8.93 11.32 18.54
CA ALA A 225 9.89 12.37 18.17
C ALA A 225 9.25 13.57 17.48
N LEU A 226 8.01 13.46 16.99
CA LEU A 226 7.27 14.56 16.37
C LEU A 226 7.17 15.75 17.32
N SER A 227 7.20 16.96 16.76
CA SER A 227 7.07 18.19 17.55
C SER A 227 5.76 18.25 18.33
N CYS A 228 4.67 17.77 17.73
CA CYS A 228 3.35 17.71 18.37
C CYS A 228 3.28 16.71 19.55
N ALA A 229 4.21 15.75 19.62
CA ALA A 229 4.26 14.79 20.73
C ALA A 229 5.09 15.27 21.93
N LYS A 230 5.83 16.39 21.79
CA LYS A 230 6.65 16.94 22.88
C LYS A 230 5.83 17.83 23.78
N GLU A 231 5.89 17.60 25.09
CA GLU A 231 5.13 18.35 26.10
C GLU A 231 5.34 19.87 26.00
N GLU A 232 6.55 20.32 25.66
CA GLU A 232 6.88 21.74 25.51
C GLU A 232 6.12 22.47 24.39
N ASN A 233 5.58 21.72 23.42
CA ASN A 233 4.85 22.25 22.27
C ASN A 233 3.33 22.03 22.40
N GLN A 234 2.88 21.47 23.52
CA GLN A 234 1.49 21.14 23.75
C GLN A 234 0.80 22.17 24.60
N VAL A 235 -0.44 22.48 24.26
CA VAL A 235 -1.33 23.31 25.05
C VAL A 235 -2.39 22.39 25.65
N LYS A 236 -2.52 22.42 27.00
CA LYS A 236 -3.57 21.67 27.69
C LYS A 236 -4.95 22.28 27.40
N PRO A 237 -5.98 21.43 27.25
CA PRO A 237 -7.34 21.95 27.14
C PRO A 237 -7.77 22.61 28.46
N GLU A 238 -8.52 23.70 28.34
CA GLU A 238 -9.16 24.30 29.52
C GLU A 238 -10.66 24.00 29.47
N ASN A 239 -11.24 23.70 30.65
CA ASN A 239 -12.68 23.46 30.76
C ASN A 239 -13.47 24.74 30.56
N ALA A 240 -14.69 24.62 30.07
CA ALA A 240 -15.68 25.67 30.13
C ALA A 240 -16.01 25.99 31.55
N TYR A 241 -16.31 27.25 31.86
CA TYR A 241 -16.69 27.72 33.18
C TYR A 241 -17.66 28.89 33.10
N VAL A 242 -18.31 29.19 34.22
CA VAL A 242 -19.20 30.36 34.32
C VAL A 242 -18.41 31.53 34.88
N ALA A 243 -18.44 32.66 34.19
CA ALA A 243 -17.78 33.89 34.62
C ALA A 243 -18.73 35.09 34.59
N LEU A 244 -18.50 36.04 35.49
CA LEU A 244 -19.18 37.29 35.53
C LEU A 244 -18.64 38.22 34.42
N ASN A 245 -19.50 38.57 33.46
CA ASN A 245 -19.17 39.53 32.41
C ASN A 245 -20.10 40.74 32.50
N GLY A 246 -19.57 41.82 33.03
CA GLY A 246 -20.37 43.04 33.30
C GLY A 246 -21.38 42.82 34.45
N SER A 247 -22.64 42.65 34.13
CA SER A 247 -23.73 42.45 35.10
C SER A 247 -24.36 41.04 35.05
N GLU A 248 -23.91 40.19 34.17
CA GLU A 248 -24.47 38.85 33.95
C GLU A 248 -23.41 37.79 33.96
N PHE A 249 -23.75 36.63 34.48
CA PHE A 249 -22.91 35.43 34.35
C PHE A 249 -23.10 34.81 33.00
N GLN A 250 -21.99 34.52 32.36
CA GLN A 250 -21.94 33.90 31.02
C GLN A 250 -21.04 32.66 31.06
N ILE A 251 -21.31 31.70 30.20
CA ILE A 251 -20.43 30.56 30.01
C ILE A 251 -19.26 31.02 29.15
N VAL A 252 -18.04 30.89 29.65
CA VAL A 252 -16.81 30.97 28.91
C VAL A 252 -16.58 29.58 28.30
N PRO A 253 -16.53 29.46 26.95
CA PRO A 253 -16.36 28.15 26.31
C PRO A 253 -15.02 27.52 26.69
N GLU A 254 -14.98 26.21 26.61
CA GLU A 254 -13.75 25.44 26.67
C GLU A 254 -12.77 25.82 25.57
N THR A 255 -11.47 25.74 25.85
CA THR A 255 -10.44 25.81 24.84
C THR A 255 -9.97 24.41 24.49
N GLN A 256 -9.96 24.12 23.17
CA GLN A 256 -9.40 22.86 22.71
C GLN A 256 -7.88 22.97 22.73
N GLY A 257 -7.23 22.12 23.50
CA GLY A 257 -5.77 22.05 23.54
C GLY A 257 -5.21 21.30 22.34
N SER A 258 -3.87 21.23 22.34
CA SER A 258 -3.09 20.41 21.39
C SER A 258 -2.34 19.28 22.09
N GLU A 259 -2.72 18.94 23.34
CA GLU A 259 -2.15 17.83 24.09
C GLU A 259 -2.49 16.50 23.42
N LEU A 260 -1.44 15.85 22.84
CA LEU A 260 -1.58 14.67 21.98
C LEU A 260 -1.56 13.40 22.82
N LYS A 261 -2.54 12.53 22.62
CA LYS A 261 -2.51 11.15 23.10
C LYS A 261 -1.62 10.32 22.16
N VAL A 262 -0.33 10.26 22.44
CA VAL A 262 0.70 9.64 21.59
C VAL A 262 0.34 8.21 21.19
N LYS A 263 -0.30 7.43 22.06
CA LYS A 263 -0.73 6.06 21.77
C LYS A 263 -1.82 6.01 20.70
N GLU A 264 -2.77 6.93 20.73
CA GLU A 264 -3.85 7.00 19.74
C GLU A 264 -3.33 7.55 18.42
N ALA A 265 -2.50 8.58 18.45
CA ALA A 265 -1.81 9.09 17.25
C ALA A 265 -0.98 8.01 16.55
N TYR A 266 -0.28 7.16 17.32
CA TYR A 266 0.44 6.01 16.78
C TYR A 266 -0.50 5.05 16.05
N LYS A 267 -1.68 4.73 16.60
CA LYS A 267 -2.63 3.83 15.92
C LYS A 267 -3.10 4.38 14.59
N VAL A 268 -3.39 5.68 14.53
CA VAL A 268 -3.79 6.35 13.28
C VAL A 268 -2.66 6.30 12.26
N LEU A 269 -1.44 6.61 12.69
CA LEU A 269 -0.25 6.56 11.84
C LEU A 269 0.10 5.13 11.39
N ASP A 270 -0.01 4.13 12.27
CA ASP A 270 0.20 2.71 11.92
C ASP A 270 -0.76 2.26 10.82
N ALA A 271 -2.04 2.64 10.94
CA ALA A 271 -3.04 2.36 9.92
C ALA A 271 -2.77 3.08 8.58
N ALA A 272 -2.35 4.35 8.64
CA ALA A 272 -2.02 5.15 7.46
C ALA A 272 -0.79 4.60 6.72
N VAL A 273 0.27 4.25 7.46
CA VAL A 273 1.50 3.64 6.91
C VAL A 273 1.21 2.27 6.32
N ALA A 274 0.43 1.43 7.01
CA ALA A 274 0.00 0.13 6.50
C ALA A 274 -0.84 0.25 5.21
N GLY A 275 -1.57 1.35 5.05
CA GLY A 275 -2.32 1.68 3.84
C GLY A 275 -1.53 2.45 2.78
N SER A 276 -0.20 2.58 2.93
CA SER A 276 0.67 3.34 2.00
C SER A 276 0.22 4.79 1.77
N GLN A 277 -0.46 5.39 2.75
CA GLN A 277 -0.89 6.79 2.67
C GLN A 277 0.32 7.72 2.77
N THR A 278 0.29 8.80 2.00
CA THR A 278 1.37 9.80 1.99
C THR A 278 1.08 11.02 2.86
N THR A 279 -0.13 11.12 3.41
CA THR A 279 -0.55 12.21 4.28
C THR A 279 -1.54 11.69 5.32
N VAL A 280 -1.39 12.13 6.55
CA VAL A 280 -2.33 11.88 7.64
C VAL A 280 -2.62 13.19 8.37
N ASP A 281 -3.89 13.46 8.62
CA ASP A 281 -4.33 14.64 9.36
C ASP A 281 -4.79 14.21 10.76
N LEU A 282 -3.90 14.36 11.73
CA LEU A 282 -4.21 14.19 13.15
C LEU A 282 -5.01 15.39 13.70
N GLY A 283 -4.86 16.58 13.11
CA GLY A 283 -5.48 17.81 13.60
C GLY A 283 -7.00 17.78 13.53
N SER A 284 -7.56 17.04 12.57
CA SER A 284 -9.00 16.87 12.39
C SER A 284 -9.61 15.75 13.23
N ASP A 285 -8.80 14.87 13.83
CA ASP A 285 -9.26 13.75 14.65
C ASP A 285 -9.28 14.13 16.14
N PRO A 286 -10.47 14.36 16.75
CA PRO A 286 -10.56 14.74 18.15
C PRO A 286 -10.12 13.63 19.10
N GLU A 287 -10.13 12.37 18.67
CA GLU A 287 -9.80 11.23 19.55
C GLU A 287 -8.31 11.15 19.88
N VAL A 288 -7.46 11.71 19.04
CA VAL A 288 -6.01 11.74 19.26
C VAL A 288 -5.56 12.83 20.22
N TYR A 289 -6.46 13.73 20.65
CA TYR A 289 -6.14 14.81 21.58
C TYR A 289 -6.88 14.65 22.91
N VAL A 290 -6.27 15.17 23.96
CA VAL A 290 -6.95 15.31 25.26
C VAL A 290 -8.06 16.34 25.09
N GLN A 291 -9.26 16.00 25.54
CA GLN A 291 -10.43 16.86 25.46
C GLN A 291 -10.66 17.56 26.81
N ALA A 292 -11.27 18.72 26.78
CA ALA A 292 -11.78 19.37 27.98
C ALA A 292 -12.82 18.46 28.68
N ALA A 293 -12.72 18.34 29.99
CA ALA A 293 -13.63 17.49 30.76
C ALA A 293 -15.03 18.12 30.94
N VAL A 294 -15.12 19.45 30.85
CA VAL A 294 -16.37 20.21 30.91
C VAL A 294 -16.47 21.08 29.69
N THR A 295 -17.56 20.92 28.96
CA THR A 295 -17.84 21.66 27.72
C THR A 295 -18.96 22.66 27.92
N SER A 296 -19.05 23.67 27.08
CA SER A 296 -20.03 24.77 27.17
C SER A 296 -21.49 24.31 27.06
N ASP A 297 -21.73 23.11 26.51
CA ASP A 297 -23.04 22.48 26.43
C ASP A 297 -23.42 21.64 27.67
N SER A 298 -22.54 21.58 28.70
CA SER A 298 -22.81 20.85 29.93
C SER A 298 -24.08 21.37 30.60
N PRO A 299 -25.06 20.49 30.91
CA PRO A 299 -26.30 20.88 31.58
C PRO A 299 -26.06 21.50 32.97
N ASP A 300 -25.04 20.98 33.68
CA ASP A 300 -24.70 21.47 35.04
C ASP A 300 -24.15 22.89 34.98
N LEU A 301 -23.34 23.20 33.94
CA LEU A 301 -22.78 24.51 33.74
C LEU A 301 -23.86 25.53 33.35
N GLN A 302 -24.82 25.12 32.53
CA GLN A 302 -25.97 25.95 32.16
C GLN A 302 -26.86 26.22 33.36
N ALA A 303 -27.14 25.21 34.17
CA ALA A 303 -27.91 25.35 35.38
C ALA A 303 -27.22 26.29 36.40
N ALA A 304 -25.88 26.18 36.53
CA ALA A 304 -25.11 27.08 37.40
C ALA A 304 -25.19 28.54 36.92
N ARG A 305 -24.99 28.80 35.62
CA ARG A 305 -25.15 30.13 35.03
C ARG A 305 -26.54 30.71 35.31
N ASP A 306 -27.58 29.92 35.13
CA ASP A 306 -28.96 30.39 35.30
C ASP A 306 -29.26 30.65 36.77
N ALA A 307 -28.74 29.82 37.68
CA ALA A 307 -28.86 30.04 39.14
C ALA A 307 -28.16 31.34 39.57
N TYR A 308 -26.91 31.54 39.11
CA TYR A 308 -26.16 32.78 39.46
C TYR A 308 -26.85 34.04 38.88
N ASN A 309 -27.39 33.99 37.68
CA ASN A 309 -28.15 35.08 37.11
C ASN A 309 -29.49 35.31 37.81
N ASN A 310 -30.07 34.30 38.45
CA ASN A 310 -31.26 34.48 39.28
C ASN A 310 -30.94 35.19 40.58
N TYR A 311 -29.78 34.93 41.18
CA TYR A 311 -29.36 35.71 42.38
C TYR A 311 -29.18 37.19 42.06
N THR A 312 -28.57 37.53 40.97
CA THR A 312 -28.38 38.96 40.57
C THR A 312 -29.67 39.68 40.18
N LYS A 313 -30.76 38.94 39.93
CA LYS A 313 -32.10 39.52 39.66
C LYS A 313 -32.95 39.65 40.93
N ALA A 314 -32.51 39.10 42.07
CA ALA A 314 -33.26 39.17 43.30
C ALA A 314 -33.35 40.65 43.76
N SER A 315 -34.50 41.02 44.30
CA SER A 315 -34.72 42.32 44.95
C SER A 315 -35.55 42.09 46.21
N ILE A 316 -34.96 42.37 47.34
CA ILE A 316 -35.59 42.19 48.65
C ILE A 316 -35.60 43.56 49.35
N THR A 317 -36.79 44.06 49.65
CA THR A 317 -36.93 45.33 50.36
C THR A 317 -37.33 45.05 51.80
N TYR A 318 -36.51 45.51 52.71
CA TYR A 318 -36.78 45.49 54.11
C TYR A 318 -37.32 46.85 54.55
N THR A 319 -38.40 46.86 55.31
CA THR A 319 -39.02 48.08 55.85
C THR A 319 -38.86 48.10 57.39
N PHE A 320 -38.21 49.14 57.90
CA PHE A 320 -37.97 49.36 59.34
C PHE A 320 -38.62 50.70 59.72
N GLY A 321 -39.86 50.68 60.11
CA GLY A 321 -40.63 51.90 60.37
C GLY A 321 -40.77 52.72 59.09
N ASP A 322 -40.22 53.97 59.11
CA ASP A 322 -40.24 54.84 57.95
C ASP A 322 -39.03 54.67 56.97
N GLN A 323 -38.11 53.77 57.34
CA GLN A 323 -36.91 53.50 56.50
C GLN A 323 -37.09 52.22 55.69
N GLN A 324 -36.59 52.27 54.49
CA GLN A 324 -36.52 51.09 53.60
C GLN A 324 -35.09 50.84 53.16
N VAL A 325 -34.66 49.60 53.20
CA VAL A 325 -33.39 49.11 52.67
C VAL A 325 -33.70 48.08 51.63
N THR A 326 -33.21 48.29 50.43
CA THR A 326 -33.38 47.34 49.31
C THR A 326 -32.05 46.63 49.10
N LEU A 327 -32.09 45.29 49.19
CA LEU A 327 -31.04 44.43 48.73
C LEU A 327 -31.40 43.98 47.31
N ASP A 328 -30.74 44.55 46.36
CA ASP A 328 -30.97 44.25 44.93
C ASP A 328 -29.80 43.54 44.29
N GLY A 329 -29.93 43.16 43.03
CA GLY A 329 -28.90 42.46 42.27
C GLY A 329 -27.58 43.23 42.15
N GLY A 330 -27.63 44.57 42.23
CA GLY A 330 -26.41 45.39 42.25
C GLY A 330 -25.60 45.16 43.53
N THR A 331 -26.28 45.20 44.70
CA THR A 331 -25.68 44.92 45.99
C THR A 331 -25.20 43.46 46.08
N LEU A 332 -26.02 42.52 45.62
CA LEU A 332 -25.66 41.10 45.64
C LEU A 332 -24.45 40.81 44.74
N LYS A 333 -24.33 41.50 43.60
CA LYS A 333 -23.19 41.39 42.73
C LYS A 333 -21.88 41.78 43.42
N ASP A 334 -21.89 42.85 44.21
CA ASP A 334 -20.71 43.33 44.94
C ASP A 334 -20.28 42.37 46.08
N TRP A 335 -21.18 41.48 46.48
CA TRP A 335 -20.91 40.43 47.45
C TRP A 335 -20.39 39.12 46.85
N LEU A 336 -20.44 38.98 45.50
CA LEU A 336 -19.94 37.83 44.79
C LEU A 336 -18.42 37.94 44.65
N GLU A 337 -17.70 37.02 45.25
CA GLU A 337 -16.27 36.92 45.06
C GLU A 337 -15.98 36.11 43.78
N VAL A 338 -15.18 36.69 42.90
CA VAL A 338 -14.75 36.04 41.66
C VAL A 338 -13.23 36.05 41.55
N ASP A 339 -12.67 35.02 40.90
CA ASP A 339 -11.24 34.97 40.62
C ASP A 339 -10.85 35.91 39.47
N GLU A 340 -9.57 35.89 39.06
CA GLU A 340 -9.05 36.72 37.98
C GLU A 340 -9.72 36.42 36.60
N LYS A 341 -10.29 35.24 36.44
CA LYS A 341 -11.05 34.84 35.24
C LYS A 341 -12.54 35.20 35.33
N GLY A 342 -13.01 35.75 36.47
CA GLY A 342 -14.41 36.06 36.74
C GLY A 342 -15.24 34.85 37.17
N GLN A 343 -14.60 33.74 37.49
CA GLN A 343 -15.26 32.54 38.01
C GLN A 343 -15.60 32.73 39.52
N LEU A 344 -16.82 32.35 39.88
CA LEU A 344 -17.28 32.50 41.24
C LEU A 344 -16.45 31.60 42.18
N ILE A 345 -15.84 32.18 43.21
CA ILE A 345 -15.04 31.55 44.29
C ILE A 345 -15.74 31.73 45.59
N GLY A 346 -16.56 31.70 46.07
CA GLY A 346 -17.18 31.96 47.35
C GLY A 346 -18.65 32.31 47.19
N GLY A 347 -19.45 31.40 46.93
CA GLY A 347 -20.88 31.58 46.78
C GLY A 347 -21.66 30.71 47.76
N ASP A 348 -21.01 30.29 48.84
CA ASP A 348 -21.66 29.49 49.85
C ASP A 348 -22.46 30.36 50.87
N ASP A 349 -23.38 29.71 51.57
CA ASP A 349 -24.23 30.37 52.55
C ASP A 349 -23.44 31.13 53.65
N SER A 350 -22.18 30.82 53.86
CA SER A 350 -21.33 31.44 54.89
C SER A 350 -20.81 32.81 54.46
N SER A 351 -20.37 32.95 53.20
CA SER A 351 -19.93 34.26 52.68
C SER A 351 -21.09 35.24 52.59
N PHE A 352 -22.27 34.82 52.14
CA PHE A 352 -23.47 35.66 52.17
C PHE A 352 -23.93 36.06 53.57
N LYS A 353 -23.85 35.15 54.54
CA LYS A 353 -24.18 35.46 55.96
C LYS A 353 -23.24 36.51 56.52
N GLN A 354 -21.97 36.49 56.18
CA GLN A 354 -21.00 37.47 56.63
C GLN A 354 -21.38 38.89 56.13
N HIS A 355 -21.65 39.04 54.83
CA HIS A 355 -22.05 40.30 54.22
C HIS A 355 -23.37 40.84 54.76
N ILE A 356 -24.28 39.99 55.22
CA ILE A 356 -25.54 40.42 55.85
C ILE A 356 -25.29 40.89 57.30
N THR A 357 -24.24 40.36 57.93
CA THR A 357 -23.96 40.63 59.36
C THR A 357 -23.11 41.90 59.58
N ASP A 358 -22.25 42.20 58.60
CA ASP A 358 -21.41 43.40 58.57
C ASP A 358 -22.18 44.61 58.07
#